data_8453b1b835d3e77aab706a4923fbacfc
#
_entry.id   8453b1b835d3e77aab706a4923fbacfc
#
_cell.length_a   1.000
_cell.length_b   1.000
_cell.length_c   1.000
_cell.angle_alpha   90.00
_cell.angle_beta   90.00
_cell.angle_gamma   90.00
#
_symmetry.space_group_name_H-M   'P 1'
#
loop_
_entity.id
_entity.type
_entity.pdbx_description
1 polymer ?
#
loop_
_entity_poly.entity_id
_entity_poly.type
_entity_poly.pdbx_seq_one_letter_code
_entity_poly.pdbx_strand_id
1 'polypeptide(L)'
;MKRIILTGGGTAGHVTPNIALIPKLRELGYDIQYIGSYNGIEKELIEPFGIPYHGISSGKLRRYFSLQNFTDPFRVIKGFGEARKLIKSLKPDVIFSKGGFVSVPVVLAGKRCKVPVIIHESDMTPGLANKLAIPSAVKVCCNFPETLDALPEGKAVLTGSPIRQELLTGDKDAARKMCGFTDEKPVILVIGGSLGAVAVNEAVRAALPELLKQF
;
A
#
# COMPACT_ATOMS: atom_id res chain seq x y z
N MET A 1 10.07 10.49 22.07
CA MET A 1 9.08 9.74 21.29
C MET A 1 9.69 9.49 19.92
N LYS A 2 9.68 8.25 19.42
CA LYS A 2 10.19 7.94 18.07
C LYS A 2 9.16 8.36 17.02
N ARG A 3 9.64 8.88 15.90
CA ARG A 3 8.79 9.33 14.80
C ARG A 3 8.94 8.45 13.58
N ILE A 4 7.84 8.03 13.00
CA ILE A 4 7.79 7.28 11.75
C ILE A 4 7.04 8.08 10.68
N ILE A 5 7.57 8.08 9.46
CA ILE A 5 6.83 8.51 8.28
C ILE A 5 6.33 7.28 7.55
N LEU A 6 5.02 7.20 7.33
CA LEU A 6 4.40 6.24 6.42
C LEU A 6 4.22 6.90 5.05
N THR A 7 4.43 6.12 3.98
CA THR A 7 4.19 6.59 2.61
C THR A 7 3.72 5.44 1.72
N GLY A 8 2.94 5.78 0.75
CA GLY A 8 2.35 4.88 -0.23
C GLY A 8 1.13 5.55 -0.84
N GLY A 9 0.76 5.21 -2.05
CA GLY A 9 -0.40 5.85 -2.65
C GLY A 9 -0.59 5.52 -4.12
N GLY A 10 -1.53 6.25 -4.72
CA GLY A 10 -1.99 6.03 -6.07
C GLY A 10 -3.09 4.97 -6.19
N THR A 11 -3.17 4.02 -5.26
CA THR A 11 -4.28 3.05 -5.12
C THR A 11 -4.49 2.71 -3.65
N ALA A 12 -5.70 2.27 -3.29
CA ALA A 12 -6.02 1.83 -1.93
C ALA A 12 -5.11 0.68 -1.46
N GLY A 13 -4.68 -0.22 -2.35
CA GLY A 13 -3.77 -1.33 -2.03
C GLY A 13 -2.39 -0.91 -1.51
N HIS A 14 -1.94 0.32 -1.81
CA HIS A 14 -0.72 0.90 -1.24
C HIS A 14 -0.95 1.68 0.06
N VAL A 15 -2.20 1.87 0.46
CA VAL A 15 -2.56 2.66 1.66
C VAL A 15 -3.07 1.78 2.78
N THR A 16 -3.95 0.83 2.48
CA THR A 16 -4.59 -0.03 3.49
C THR A 16 -3.61 -0.81 4.37
N PRO A 17 -2.46 -1.33 3.87
CA PRO A 17 -1.48 -1.95 4.74
C PRO A 17 -0.79 -0.96 5.70
N ASN A 18 -0.60 0.31 5.27
CA ASN A 18 -0.13 1.34 6.18
C ASN A 18 -1.15 1.61 7.30
N ILE A 19 -2.44 1.63 6.95
CA ILE A 19 -3.54 1.77 7.92
C ILE A 19 -3.52 0.61 8.93
N ALA A 20 -3.30 -0.61 8.47
CA ALA A 20 -3.24 -1.79 9.33
C ALA A 20 -2.10 -1.73 10.37
N LEU A 21 -1.02 -0.98 10.10
CA LEU A 21 0.08 -0.78 11.03
C LEU A 21 -0.19 0.30 12.09
N ILE A 22 -1.15 1.23 11.86
CA ILE A 22 -1.38 2.39 12.72
C ILE A 22 -1.66 2.00 14.17
N PRO A 23 -2.58 1.06 14.48
CA PRO A 23 -2.88 0.71 15.87
C PRO A 23 -1.63 0.24 16.62
N LYS A 24 -0.85 -0.65 16.00
CA LYS A 24 0.37 -1.18 16.62
C LYS A 24 1.47 -0.13 16.79
N LEU A 25 1.63 0.76 15.82
CA LEU A 25 2.58 1.87 15.93
C LEU A 25 2.21 2.84 17.04
N ARG A 26 0.92 3.12 17.25
CA ARG A 26 0.43 3.93 18.36
C ARG A 26 0.68 3.27 19.71
N GLU A 27 0.38 1.96 19.83
CA GLU A 27 0.66 1.16 21.03
C GLU A 27 2.17 1.22 21.40
N LEU A 28 3.04 1.16 20.39
CA LEU A 28 4.49 1.27 20.56
C LEU A 28 4.98 2.73 20.80
N GLY A 29 4.08 3.70 20.90
CA GLY A 29 4.40 5.10 21.21
C GLY A 29 5.07 5.87 20.07
N TYR A 30 4.83 5.49 18.81
CA TYR A 30 5.33 6.25 17.67
C TYR A 30 4.48 7.50 17.39
N ASP A 31 5.16 8.62 17.11
CA ASP A 31 4.56 9.76 16.42
C ASP A 31 4.51 9.43 14.92
N ILE A 32 3.30 9.26 14.39
CA ILE A 32 3.06 8.82 13.01
C ILE A 32 2.77 10.03 12.14
N GLN A 33 3.50 10.14 11.04
CA GLN A 33 3.30 11.15 10.00
C GLN A 33 3.05 10.44 8.67
N TYR A 34 2.25 11.01 7.78
CA TYR A 34 2.04 10.46 6.44
C TYR A 34 2.49 11.43 5.36
N ILE A 35 3.27 10.95 4.40
CA ILE A 35 3.60 11.71 3.19
C ILE A 35 2.95 11.01 1.99
N GLY A 36 2.10 11.73 1.27
CA GLY A 36 1.41 11.27 0.07
C GLY A 36 1.31 12.36 -0.99
N SER A 37 0.54 12.15 -2.04
CA SER A 37 0.30 13.19 -3.05
C SER A 37 -0.71 14.23 -2.57
N TYR A 38 -0.70 15.42 -3.18
CA TYR A 38 -1.65 16.49 -2.82
C TYR A 38 -3.12 16.09 -2.93
N ASN A 39 -3.45 15.33 -3.99
CA ASN A 39 -4.84 15.01 -4.39
C ASN A 39 -5.02 13.51 -4.67
N GLY A 40 -4.30 12.63 -3.96
CA GLY A 40 -4.45 11.18 -4.11
C GLY A 40 -5.49 10.60 -3.15
N ILE A 41 -5.99 9.42 -3.49
CA ILE A 41 -6.91 8.63 -2.64
C ILE A 41 -6.34 8.39 -1.23
N GLU A 42 -5.01 8.36 -1.11
CA GLU A 42 -4.34 8.16 0.18
C GLU A 42 -4.67 9.26 1.19
N LYS A 43 -4.93 10.49 0.74
CA LYS A 43 -5.32 11.59 1.63
C LYS A 43 -6.65 11.29 2.31
N GLU A 44 -7.67 10.94 1.52
CA GLU A 44 -9.00 10.61 2.01
C GLU A 44 -8.99 9.39 2.93
N LEU A 45 -8.18 8.39 2.61
CA LEU A 45 -8.07 7.15 3.39
C LEU A 45 -7.34 7.32 4.73
N ILE A 46 -6.42 8.29 4.84
CA ILE A 46 -5.63 8.54 6.06
C ILE A 46 -6.30 9.55 6.99
N GLU A 47 -7.07 10.49 6.45
CA GLU A 47 -7.74 11.56 7.21
C GLU A 47 -8.55 11.05 8.43
N PRO A 48 -9.34 9.95 8.32
CA PRO A 48 -10.13 9.43 9.45
C PRO A 48 -9.29 8.99 10.66
N PHE A 49 -8.01 8.72 10.46
CA PHE A 49 -7.11 8.29 11.54
C PHE A 49 -6.46 9.43 12.31
N GLY A 50 -6.73 10.69 11.96
CA GLY A 50 -6.17 11.86 12.63
C GLY A 50 -4.65 11.94 12.58
N ILE A 51 -4.02 11.36 11.54
CA ILE A 51 -2.58 11.40 11.32
C ILE A 51 -2.25 12.65 10.50
N PRO A 52 -1.23 13.45 10.90
CA PRO A 52 -0.78 14.57 10.11
C PRO A 52 -0.37 14.13 8.70
N TYR A 53 -1.04 14.69 7.70
CA TYR A 53 -0.83 14.39 6.29
C TYR A 53 -0.08 15.51 5.59
N HIS A 54 0.96 15.16 4.85
CA HIS A 54 1.80 16.08 4.11
C HIS A 54 1.77 15.75 2.62
N GLY A 55 1.21 16.65 1.81
CA GLY A 55 1.15 16.49 0.37
C GLY A 55 2.47 16.84 -0.31
N ILE A 56 2.85 16.05 -1.32
CA ILE A 56 3.96 16.34 -2.22
C ILE A 56 3.54 16.19 -3.68
N SER A 57 4.32 16.78 -4.57
CA SER A 57 4.21 16.52 -6.01
C SER A 57 4.60 15.09 -6.32
N SER A 58 3.79 14.39 -7.12
CA SER A 58 4.07 13.04 -7.57
C SER A 58 3.81 12.90 -9.07
N GLY A 59 4.60 12.09 -9.74
CA GLY A 59 4.39 11.70 -11.15
C GLY A 59 3.89 10.26 -11.20
N LYS A 60 3.13 9.93 -12.25
CA LYS A 60 2.69 8.57 -12.55
C LYS A 60 3.44 8.11 -13.80
N LEU A 61 4.38 7.17 -13.69
CA LEU A 61 4.93 6.52 -14.88
C LEU A 61 3.89 5.57 -15.47
N ARG A 62 3.20 6.03 -16.52
CA ARG A 62 2.21 5.23 -17.23
C ARG A 62 2.88 4.31 -18.21
N ARG A 63 2.41 3.07 -18.32
CA ARG A 63 2.91 2.07 -19.27
C ARG A 63 2.45 2.32 -20.72
N TYR A 64 1.58 3.31 -20.94
CA TYR A 64 1.09 3.71 -22.25
C TYR A 64 1.56 5.13 -22.57
N PHE A 65 1.60 5.47 -23.87
CA PHE A 65 1.99 6.80 -24.32
C PHE A 65 0.99 7.84 -23.80
N SER A 66 1.48 8.85 -23.10
CA SER A 66 0.71 9.99 -22.61
C SER A 66 1.62 11.21 -22.59
N LEU A 67 1.12 12.36 -23.02
CA LEU A 67 1.84 13.65 -22.94
C LEU A 67 2.29 13.97 -21.50
N GLN A 68 1.58 13.45 -20.51
CA GLN A 68 1.94 13.61 -19.09
C GLN A 68 3.22 12.86 -18.73
N ASN A 69 3.63 11.86 -19.50
CA ASN A 69 4.91 11.17 -19.27
C ASN A 69 6.13 12.11 -19.42
N PHE A 70 5.98 13.21 -20.17
CA PHE A 70 7.04 14.23 -20.30
C PHE A 70 7.11 15.18 -19.10
N THR A 71 6.00 15.41 -18.40
CA THR A 71 5.94 16.29 -17.22
C THR A 71 6.15 15.54 -15.91
N ASP A 72 5.88 14.24 -15.88
CA ASP A 72 5.97 13.41 -14.68
C ASP A 72 7.40 13.34 -14.08
N PRO A 73 8.50 13.27 -14.84
CA PRO A 73 9.85 13.35 -14.28
C PRO A 73 10.10 14.64 -13.49
N PHE A 74 9.64 15.79 -14.01
CA PHE A 74 9.78 17.08 -13.31
C PHE A 74 8.95 17.12 -12.02
N ARG A 75 7.78 16.50 -12.02
CA ARG A 75 6.96 16.34 -10.80
C ARG A 75 7.65 15.47 -9.76
N VAL A 76 8.32 14.39 -10.18
CA VAL A 76 9.10 13.52 -9.27
C VAL A 76 10.27 14.30 -8.67
N ILE A 77 11.02 15.09 -9.46
CA ILE A 77 12.11 15.94 -8.97
C ILE A 77 11.59 17.00 -7.99
N LYS A 78 10.48 17.65 -8.30
CA LYS A 78 9.82 18.59 -7.40
C LYS A 78 9.42 17.90 -6.10
N GLY A 79 8.74 16.75 -6.19
CA GLY A 79 8.33 15.94 -5.05
C GLY A 79 9.49 15.49 -4.18
N PHE A 80 10.63 15.14 -4.78
CA PHE A 80 11.86 14.84 -4.06
C PHE A 80 12.34 16.06 -3.22
N GLY A 81 12.34 17.26 -3.79
CA GLY A 81 12.68 18.49 -3.08
C GLY A 81 11.74 18.79 -1.91
N GLU A 82 10.43 18.62 -2.14
CA GLU A 82 9.38 18.79 -1.13
C GLU A 82 9.51 17.75 -0.01
N ALA A 83 9.64 16.47 -0.35
CA ALA A 83 9.84 15.38 0.60
C ALA A 83 11.10 15.59 1.45
N ARG A 84 12.21 16.06 0.83
CA ARG A 84 13.45 16.33 1.54
C ARG A 84 13.29 17.46 2.56
N LYS A 85 12.53 18.51 2.24
CA LYS A 85 12.24 19.61 3.18
C LYS A 85 11.41 19.08 4.37
N LEU A 86 10.37 18.29 4.10
CA LEU A 86 9.53 17.68 5.12
C LEU A 86 10.32 16.74 6.04
N ILE A 87 11.14 15.85 5.48
CA ILE A 87 11.96 14.91 6.26
C ILE A 87 12.94 15.66 7.17
N LYS A 88 13.57 16.74 6.69
CA LYS A 88 14.47 17.58 7.50
C LYS A 88 13.73 18.29 8.62
N SER A 89 12.51 18.77 8.39
CA SER A 89 11.68 19.44 9.40
C SER A 89 11.14 18.46 10.43
N LEU A 90 10.60 17.33 9.97
CA LEU A 90 9.96 16.32 10.81
C LEU A 90 10.97 15.48 11.60
N LYS A 91 12.21 15.33 11.10
CA LYS A 91 13.29 14.53 11.71
C LYS A 91 12.83 13.12 12.12
N PRO A 92 12.30 12.30 11.18
CA PRO A 92 11.84 10.97 11.52
C PRO A 92 13.02 10.03 11.84
N ASP A 93 12.76 9.05 12.69
CA ASP A 93 13.71 7.96 12.98
C ASP A 93 13.71 6.89 11.90
N VAL A 94 12.58 6.71 11.19
CA VAL A 94 12.39 5.71 10.15
C VAL A 94 11.31 6.14 9.16
N ILE A 95 11.45 5.69 7.92
CA ILE A 95 10.43 5.82 6.87
C ILE A 95 10.00 4.42 6.46
N PHE A 96 8.68 4.17 6.43
CA PHE A 96 8.10 2.95 5.90
C PHE A 96 7.31 3.26 4.63
N SER A 97 7.63 2.55 3.54
CA SER A 97 7.01 2.71 2.23
C SER A 97 6.28 1.44 1.81
N LYS A 98 5.00 1.56 1.53
CA LYS A 98 4.19 0.49 0.93
C LYS A 98 4.28 0.46 -0.60
N GLY A 99 5.01 1.40 -1.20
CA GLY A 99 5.16 1.49 -2.65
C GLY A 99 4.18 2.43 -3.32
N GLY A 100 4.03 2.26 -4.64
CA GLY A 100 3.37 3.23 -5.51
C GLY A 100 4.31 4.39 -5.88
N PHE A 101 4.03 5.05 -7.01
CA PHE A 101 4.92 6.12 -7.51
C PHE A 101 5.03 7.34 -6.59
N VAL A 102 4.02 7.55 -5.75
CA VAL A 102 4.02 8.61 -4.73
C VAL A 102 5.14 8.43 -3.72
N SER A 103 5.50 7.19 -3.40
CA SER A 103 6.54 6.91 -2.41
C SER A 103 7.97 7.06 -2.93
N VAL A 104 8.19 6.98 -4.23
CA VAL A 104 9.55 7.04 -4.83
C VAL A 104 10.31 8.29 -4.40
N PRO A 105 9.79 9.54 -4.58
CA PRO A 105 10.48 10.74 -4.12
C PRO A 105 10.74 10.75 -2.61
N VAL A 106 9.85 10.18 -1.79
CA VAL A 106 10.00 10.10 -0.33
C VAL A 106 11.16 9.17 0.05
N VAL A 107 11.21 7.98 -0.56
CA VAL A 107 12.27 6.99 -0.31
C VAL A 107 13.64 7.53 -0.70
N LEU A 108 13.75 8.14 -1.88
CA LEU A 108 15.01 8.76 -2.35
C LEU A 108 15.45 9.91 -1.44
N ALA A 109 14.50 10.74 -0.98
CA ALA A 109 14.76 11.83 -0.05
C ALA A 109 15.17 11.31 1.34
N GLY A 110 14.58 10.22 1.81
CA GLY A 110 14.95 9.52 3.04
C GLY A 110 16.42 9.11 3.03
N LYS A 111 16.83 8.38 1.97
CA LYS A 111 18.25 8.02 1.76
C LYS A 111 19.15 9.25 1.76
N ARG A 112 18.77 10.31 1.04
CA ARG A 112 19.57 11.57 0.97
C ARG A 112 19.68 12.27 2.31
N CYS A 113 18.68 12.13 3.18
CA CYS A 113 18.66 12.67 4.54
C CYS A 113 19.28 11.71 5.58
N LYS A 114 19.79 10.55 5.16
CA LYS A 114 20.35 9.49 6.03
C LYS A 114 19.33 8.92 7.03
N VAL A 115 18.04 8.96 6.69
CA VAL A 115 16.97 8.31 7.46
C VAL A 115 16.82 6.89 6.94
N PRO A 116 16.82 5.85 7.80
CA PRO A 116 16.58 4.47 7.37
C PRO A 116 15.20 4.32 6.73
N VAL A 117 15.17 3.65 5.58
CA VAL A 117 13.94 3.39 4.83
C VAL A 117 13.69 1.90 4.77
N ILE A 118 12.50 1.48 5.17
CA ILE A 118 11.98 0.14 5.00
C ILE A 118 10.91 0.20 3.91
N ILE A 119 10.98 -0.69 2.95
CA ILE A 119 9.93 -0.82 1.92
C ILE A 119 9.24 -2.17 2.02
N HIS A 120 8.02 -2.25 1.52
CA HIS A 120 7.25 -3.47 1.49
C HIS A 120 6.77 -3.76 0.07
N GLU A 121 7.09 -4.97 -0.43
CA GLU A 121 6.63 -5.49 -1.71
C GLU A 121 5.50 -6.49 -1.49
N SER A 122 4.41 -6.33 -2.22
CA SER A 122 3.25 -7.23 -2.13
C SER A 122 3.16 -8.24 -3.25
N ASP A 123 3.79 -7.95 -4.37
CA ASP A 123 3.74 -8.80 -5.55
C ASP A 123 4.91 -9.81 -5.52
N MET A 124 4.76 -10.91 -6.25
CA MET A 124 5.81 -11.93 -6.37
C MET A 124 7.08 -11.36 -7.00
N THR A 125 6.95 -10.36 -7.87
CA THR A 125 8.09 -9.65 -8.48
C THR A 125 7.98 -8.17 -8.19
N PRO A 126 9.07 -7.49 -7.79
CA PRO A 126 9.03 -6.08 -7.46
C PRO A 126 8.48 -5.22 -8.61
N GLY A 127 7.47 -4.42 -8.29
CA GLY A 127 6.93 -3.42 -9.20
C GLY A 127 7.95 -2.32 -9.51
N LEU A 128 7.75 -1.55 -10.61
CA LEU A 128 8.70 -0.53 -11.06
C LEU A 128 9.03 0.51 -9.96
N ALA A 129 8.04 0.96 -9.21
CA ALA A 129 8.26 1.91 -8.10
C ALA A 129 9.19 1.32 -7.04
N ASN A 130 8.98 0.05 -6.66
CA ASN A 130 9.84 -0.61 -5.69
C ASN A 130 11.22 -0.93 -6.27
N LYS A 131 11.35 -1.30 -7.55
CA LYS A 131 12.65 -1.45 -8.21
C LYS A 131 13.51 -0.18 -8.11
N LEU A 132 12.91 1.00 -8.25
CA LEU A 132 13.59 2.29 -8.08
C LEU A 132 13.91 2.59 -6.61
N ALA A 133 13.09 2.12 -5.67
CA ALA A 133 13.23 2.36 -4.23
C ALA A 133 14.21 1.41 -3.54
N ILE A 134 14.29 0.13 -3.95
CA ILE A 134 15.13 -0.93 -3.36
C ILE A 134 16.58 -0.51 -3.08
N PRO A 135 17.31 0.17 -4.00
CA PRO A 135 18.69 0.60 -3.73
C PRO A 135 18.82 1.57 -2.58
N SER A 136 17.71 2.25 -2.21
CA SER A 136 17.66 3.24 -1.14
C SER A 136 17.18 2.68 0.20
N ALA A 137 16.61 1.48 0.20
CA ALA A 137 16.09 0.83 1.39
C ALA A 137 17.17 0.11 2.19
N VAL A 138 17.03 0.11 3.51
CA VAL A 138 17.85 -0.71 4.44
C VAL A 138 17.26 -2.12 4.59
N LYS A 139 15.93 -2.25 4.50
CA LYS A 139 15.20 -3.53 4.49
C LYS A 139 14.06 -3.48 3.49
N VAL A 140 13.77 -4.66 2.93
CA VAL A 140 12.68 -4.90 1.99
C VAL A 140 11.84 -6.04 2.53
N CYS A 141 10.68 -5.72 3.07
CA CYS A 141 9.69 -6.70 3.48
C CYS A 141 8.95 -7.25 2.26
N CYS A 142 8.58 -8.52 2.27
CA CYS A 142 7.82 -9.13 1.18
C CYS A 142 6.76 -10.11 1.69
N ASN A 143 5.76 -10.36 0.82
CA ASN A 143 4.64 -11.24 1.12
C ASN A 143 4.97 -12.72 0.88
N PHE A 144 5.75 -13.02 -0.15
CA PHE A 144 5.94 -14.37 -0.66
C PHE A 144 7.40 -14.80 -0.54
N PRO A 145 7.65 -16.10 -0.22
CA PRO A 145 9.00 -16.66 -0.21
C PRO A 145 9.72 -16.48 -1.56
N GLU A 146 9.00 -16.64 -2.66
CA GLU A 146 9.52 -16.53 -4.03
C GLU A 146 10.04 -15.12 -4.34
N THR A 147 9.53 -14.11 -3.64
CA THR A 147 10.01 -12.74 -3.81
C THR A 147 11.42 -12.54 -3.26
N LEU A 148 11.85 -13.38 -2.29
CA LEU A 148 13.18 -13.28 -1.69
C LEU A 148 14.28 -13.39 -2.74
N ASP A 149 14.14 -14.28 -3.71
CA ASP A 149 15.13 -14.52 -4.78
C ASP A 149 15.28 -13.30 -5.72
N ALA A 150 14.23 -12.48 -5.81
CA ALA A 150 14.22 -11.26 -6.62
C ALA A 150 14.75 -10.01 -5.88
N LEU A 151 15.09 -10.15 -4.60
CA LEU A 151 15.51 -9.04 -3.74
C LEU A 151 17.02 -9.13 -3.40
N PRO A 152 17.69 -8.00 -3.12
CA PRO A 152 19.09 -7.99 -2.74
C PRO A 152 19.32 -8.79 -1.45
N GLU A 153 20.36 -9.64 -1.47
CA GLU A 153 20.79 -10.41 -0.31
C GLU A 153 21.03 -9.50 0.92
N GLY A 154 20.68 -9.98 2.09
CA GLY A 154 20.83 -9.27 3.36
C GLY A 154 19.81 -8.13 3.61
N LYS A 155 19.02 -7.74 2.60
CA LYS A 155 17.95 -6.74 2.76
C LYS A 155 16.55 -7.35 2.87
N ALA A 156 16.31 -8.48 2.22
CA ALA A 156 15.01 -9.13 2.15
C ALA A 156 14.55 -9.68 3.51
N VAL A 157 13.27 -9.52 3.83
CA VAL A 157 12.62 -10.06 5.02
C VAL A 157 11.22 -10.54 4.66
N LEU A 158 10.96 -11.83 4.84
CA LEU A 158 9.61 -12.38 4.67
C LEU A 158 8.74 -12.00 5.86
N THR A 159 7.74 -11.16 5.65
CA THR A 159 6.85 -10.66 6.72
C THR A 159 5.39 -10.98 6.51
N GLY A 160 4.99 -11.35 5.29
CA GLY A 160 3.60 -11.32 4.90
C GLY A 160 3.06 -9.89 4.77
N SER A 161 1.76 -9.77 4.50
CA SER A 161 1.08 -8.48 4.34
C SER A 161 0.46 -8.01 5.65
N PRO A 162 0.65 -6.74 6.04
CA PRO A 162 -0.12 -6.18 7.13
C PRO A 162 -1.62 -6.16 6.77
N ILE A 163 -2.43 -6.80 7.60
CA ILE A 163 -3.89 -6.83 7.47
C ILE A 163 -4.55 -6.25 8.73
N ARG A 164 -5.71 -5.66 8.56
CA ARG A 164 -6.47 -5.10 9.67
C ARG A 164 -7.00 -6.22 10.57
N GLN A 165 -6.90 -6.05 11.88
CA GLN A 165 -7.32 -7.05 12.86
C GLN A 165 -8.82 -7.37 12.77
N GLU A 166 -9.64 -6.40 12.40
CA GLU A 166 -11.09 -6.58 12.24
C GLU A 166 -11.43 -7.63 11.17
N LEU A 167 -10.55 -7.85 10.20
CA LEU A 167 -10.73 -8.89 9.18
C LEU A 167 -10.50 -10.31 9.72
N LEU A 168 -9.87 -10.45 10.88
CA LEU A 168 -9.59 -11.74 11.53
C LEU A 168 -10.65 -12.14 12.57
N THR A 169 -11.57 -11.23 12.91
CA THR A 169 -12.58 -11.39 13.97
C THR A 169 -14.00 -11.37 13.41
N GLY A 170 -14.19 -11.96 12.23
CA GLY A 170 -15.52 -12.04 11.60
C GLY A 170 -16.49 -12.95 12.35
N ASP A 171 -17.75 -12.55 12.42
CA ASP A 171 -18.85 -13.33 12.97
C ASP A 171 -19.66 -13.95 11.83
N LYS A 172 -19.55 -15.28 11.69
CA LYS A 172 -20.24 -16.06 10.65
C LYS A 172 -21.75 -15.96 10.77
N ASP A 173 -22.29 -16.07 11.99
CA ASP A 173 -23.72 -16.13 12.19
C ASP A 173 -24.36 -14.75 11.98
N ALA A 174 -23.72 -13.69 12.43
CA ALA A 174 -24.12 -12.33 12.13
C ALA A 174 -24.10 -12.04 10.63
N ALA A 175 -23.08 -12.49 9.91
CA ALA A 175 -22.97 -12.33 8.46
C ALA A 175 -24.06 -13.10 7.71
N ARG A 176 -24.34 -14.36 8.08
CA ARG A 176 -25.43 -15.15 7.49
C ARG A 176 -26.79 -14.50 7.70
N LYS A 177 -27.05 -14.03 8.92
CA LYS A 177 -28.28 -13.30 9.27
C LYS A 177 -28.43 -12.01 8.44
N MET A 178 -27.36 -11.23 8.33
CA MET A 178 -27.34 -9.99 7.55
C MET A 178 -27.62 -10.24 6.06
N CYS A 179 -27.10 -11.34 5.50
CA CYS A 179 -27.32 -11.73 4.10
C CYS A 179 -28.65 -12.47 3.88
N GLY A 180 -29.41 -12.78 4.92
CA GLY A 180 -30.66 -13.54 4.81
C GLY A 180 -30.45 -15.03 4.47
N PHE A 181 -29.27 -15.59 4.72
CA PHE A 181 -29.00 -17.01 4.51
C PHE A 181 -29.54 -17.84 5.68
N THR A 182 -30.55 -18.65 5.43
CA THR A 182 -31.29 -19.42 6.44
C THR A 182 -30.99 -20.92 6.43
N ASP A 183 -30.30 -21.41 5.40
CA ASP A 183 -29.98 -22.82 5.23
C ASP A 183 -28.49 -23.12 5.52
N GLU A 184 -28.15 -24.40 5.61
CA GLU A 184 -26.79 -24.89 5.84
C GLU A 184 -25.96 -24.98 4.56
N LYS A 185 -26.46 -24.46 3.44
CA LYS A 185 -25.74 -24.49 2.17
C LYS A 185 -24.41 -23.74 2.24
N PRO A 186 -23.41 -24.21 1.50
CA PRO A 186 -22.13 -23.49 1.41
C PRO A 186 -22.32 -22.11 0.77
N VAL A 187 -21.62 -21.12 1.32
CA VAL A 187 -21.61 -19.75 0.81
C VAL A 187 -20.33 -19.53 0.02
N ILE A 188 -20.48 -19.18 -1.25
CA ILE A 188 -19.37 -18.84 -2.14
C ILE A 188 -19.30 -17.31 -2.23
N LEU A 189 -18.20 -16.73 -1.70
CA LEU A 189 -17.94 -15.30 -1.82
C LEU A 189 -17.02 -15.04 -3.01
N VAL A 190 -17.49 -14.26 -3.98
CA VAL A 190 -16.67 -13.75 -5.07
C VAL A 190 -16.49 -12.25 -4.91
N ILE A 191 -15.24 -11.80 -4.75
CA ILE A 191 -14.93 -10.40 -4.49
C ILE A 191 -13.81 -9.94 -5.42
N GLY A 192 -13.99 -8.79 -6.06
CA GLY A 192 -12.96 -8.11 -6.84
C GLY A 192 -12.23 -7.04 -6.04
N GLY A 193 -11.15 -6.52 -6.58
CA GLY A 193 -10.45 -5.35 -6.03
C GLY A 193 -11.28 -4.05 -6.16
N SER A 194 -10.73 -2.92 -5.71
CA SER A 194 -11.44 -1.65 -5.50
C SER A 194 -12.28 -1.13 -6.68
N LEU A 195 -11.89 -1.40 -7.91
CA LEU A 195 -12.64 -1.04 -9.13
C LEU A 195 -13.43 -2.22 -9.72
N GLY A 196 -13.40 -3.38 -9.05
CA GLY A 196 -13.95 -4.61 -9.57
C GLY A 196 -13.05 -5.25 -10.64
N ALA A 197 -13.47 -6.42 -11.13
CA ALA A 197 -12.76 -7.18 -12.16
C ALA A 197 -13.77 -7.72 -13.19
N VAL A 198 -13.86 -7.09 -14.34
CA VAL A 198 -14.81 -7.49 -15.41
C VAL A 198 -14.65 -8.97 -15.77
N ALA A 199 -13.41 -9.43 -16.00
CA ALA A 199 -13.14 -10.82 -16.37
C ALA A 199 -13.58 -11.83 -15.28
N VAL A 200 -13.40 -11.49 -13.98
CA VAL A 200 -13.89 -12.32 -12.87
C VAL A 200 -15.41 -12.36 -12.88
N ASN A 201 -16.06 -11.21 -13.02
CA ASN A 201 -17.53 -11.12 -13.06
C ASN A 201 -18.12 -11.87 -14.23
N GLU A 202 -17.50 -11.83 -15.41
CA GLU A 202 -17.93 -12.59 -16.61
C GLU A 202 -17.76 -14.09 -16.40
N ALA A 203 -16.61 -14.53 -15.87
CA ALA A 203 -16.37 -15.95 -15.58
C ALA A 203 -17.38 -16.50 -14.56
N VAL A 204 -17.67 -15.76 -13.49
CA VAL A 204 -18.67 -16.15 -12.49
C VAL A 204 -20.06 -16.21 -13.12
N ARG A 205 -20.44 -15.20 -13.91
CA ARG A 205 -21.74 -15.15 -14.58
C ARG A 205 -21.92 -16.32 -15.54
N ALA A 206 -20.86 -16.72 -16.25
CA ALA A 206 -20.88 -17.88 -17.15
C ALA A 206 -21.00 -19.21 -16.38
N ALA A 207 -20.37 -19.34 -15.22
CA ALA A 207 -20.42 -20.54 -14.38
C ALA A 207 -21.72 -20.64 -13.55
N LEU A 208 -22.40 -19.52 -13.30
CA LEU A 208 -23.55 -19.44 -12.38
C LEU A 208 -24.70 -20.45 -12.72
N PRO A 209 -25.11 -20.67 -13.99
CA PRO A 209 -26.17 -21.64 -14.30
C PRO A 209 -25.84 -23.06 -13.83
N GLU A 210 -24.58 -23.49 -13.90
CA GLU A 210 -24.18 -24.82 -13.44
C GLU A 210 -24.02 -24.88 -11.91
N LEU A 211 -23.48 -23.80 -11.29
CA LEU A 211 -23.38 -23.69 -9.84
C LEU A 211 -24.75 -23.78 -9.18
N LEU A 212 -25.76 -23.07 -9.70
CA LEU A 212 -27.12 -23.05 -9.15
C LEU A 212 -27.88 -24.39 -9.32
N LYS A 213 -27.38 -25.34 -10.10
CA LYS A 213 -27.92 -26.69 -10.15
C LYS A 213 -27.39 -27.60 -9.04
N GLN A 214 -26.23 -27.25 -8.48
CA GLN A 214 -25.55 -28.08 -7.50
C GLN A 214 -25.70 -27.52 -6.08
N PHE A 215 -25.89 -26.22 -5.97
CA PHE A 215 -25.96 -25.44 -4.72
C PHE A 215 -27.23 -24.59 -4.71
#